data_d277090a929fcede13fbef0d88901806
#
_entry.id   d277090a929fcede13fbef0d88901806
#
_cell.length_a   1.000
_cell.length_b   1.000
_cell.length_c   1.000
_cell.angle_alpha   90.00
_cell.angle_beta   90.00
_cell.angle_gamma   90.00
#
_symmetry.space_group_name_H-M   'P 1'
#
loop_
_entity.id
_entity.type
_entity.pdbx_description
1 polymer ?
#
loop_
_entity_poly.entity_id
_entity_poly.type
_entity_poly.pdbx_seq_one_letter_code
_entity_poly.pdbx_strand_id
1 'polypeptide(L)'
;GGKRMRMRFFGGLHPAVSFLYFAAVLALTLVCFHPVMAALSLVGAVLFSAQLNGWRSVGLTSRFVLPMFLLIAIANPLFNHRGVTMLCMLFDQWFTLEAVCYGLVSAASLSAVIFWFTCYQAVMTSDKFLFLFGQIAPNTALLITMTLGLIPRLQERSAQIRTAQKMLLPENKRLLPRLHAANRNLSALLTW
;
A
#
# COMPACT_ATOMS: atom_id res chain seq x y z
N GLY A 1 24.14 -5.30 2.43
CA GLY A 1 24.67 -4.40 1.37
C GLY A 1 23.72 -4.23 0.18
N GLY A 2 23.00 -5.27 -0.25
CA GLY A 2 22.20 -5.25 -1.49
C GLY A 2 20.96 -4.33 -1.49
N LYS A 3 20.36 -4.09 -0.34
CA LYS A 3 19.16 -3.25 -0.20
C LYS A 3 19.40 -1.77 -0.54
N ARG A 4 20.57 -1.24 -0.15
CA ARG A 4 20.95 0.15 -0.42
C ARG A 4 21.35 0.41 -1.89
N MET A 5 21.88 -0.61 -2.58
CA MET A 5 22.34 -0.47 -3.96
C MET A 5 21.16 -0.41 -4.96
N ARG A 6 20.11 -1.20 -4.73
CA ARG A 6 18.93 -1.27 -5.61
C ARG A 6 17.99 -0.07 -5.46
N MET A 7 17.85 0.48 -4.25
CA MET A 7 17.13 1.76 -4.07
C MET A 7 17.84 2.93 -4.77
N ARG A 8 19.15 2.86 -4.99
CA ARG A 8 19.89 3.89 -5.75
C ARG A 8 19.60 3.84 -7.25
N PHE A 9 19.28 2.68 -7.83
CA PHE A 9 18.92 2.58 -9.25
C PHE A 9 17.60 3.30 -9.55
N PHE A 10 16.56 3.04 -8.78
CA PHE A 10 15.28 3.75 -8.90
C PHE A 10 15.28 5.15 -8.28
N GLY A 11 16.26 5.42 -7.39
CA GLY A 11 16.48 6.74 -6.80
C GLY A 11 16.99 7.78 -7.80
N GLY A 12 17.74 7.33 -8.81
CA GLY A 12 18.31 8.18 -9.87
C GLY A 12 17.44 8.33 -11.11
N LEU A 13 16.36 7.55 -11.25
CA LEU A 13 15.43 7.69 -12.37
C LEU A 13 14.49 8.89 -12.14
N HIS A 14 14.20 9.60 -13.24
CA HIS A 14 13.26 10.72 -13.21
C HIS A 14 11.91 10.26 -12.64
N PRO A 15 11.30 11.00 -11.71
CA PRO A 15 10.04 10.60 -11.06
C PRO A 15 8.91 10.27 -12.04
N ALA A 16 8.84 10.99 -13.17
CA ALA A 16 7.86 10.76 -14.22
C ALA A 16 8.00 9.37 -14.88
N VAL A 17 9.22 8.90 -15.11
CA VAL A 17 9.48 7.59 -15.71
C VAL A 17 9.01 6.47 -14.79
N SER A 18 9.32 6.58 -13.49
CA SER A 18 8.87 5.61 -12.49
C SER A 18 7.35 5.59 -12.37
N PHE A 19 6.71 6.74 -12.36
CA PHE A 19 5.25 6.86 -12.33
C PHE A 19 4.61 6.22 -13.56
N LEU A 20 5.10 6.56 -14.77
CA LEU A 20 4.57 6.04 -16.04
C LEU A 20 4.73 4.52 -16.12
N TYR A 21 5.86 3.99 -15.68
CA TYR A 21 6.10 2.54 -15.64
C TYR A 21 5.06 1.81 -14.78
N PHE A 22 4.86 2.24 -13.53
CA PHE A 22 3.89 1.62 -12.65
C PHE A 22 2.45 1.80 -13.14
N ALA A 23 2.11 2.99 -13.68
CA ALA A 23 0.81 3.25 -14.27
C ALA A 23 0.54 2.32 -15.47
N ALA A 24 1.52 2.13 -16.34
CA ALA A 24 1.41 1.24 -17.50
C ALA A 24 1.23 -0.23 -17.07
N VAL A 25 2.01 -0.71 -16.09
CA VAL A 25 1.90 -2.08 -15.59
C VAL A 25 0.55 -2.31 -14.90
N LEU A 26 0.07 -1.36 -14.10
CA LEU A 26 -1.24 -1.44 -13.47
C LEU A 26 -2.37 -1.43 -14.51
N ALA A 27 -2.30 -0.54 -15.50
CA ALA A 27 -3.26 -0.49 -16.59
C ALA A 27 -3.28 -1.78 -17.40
N LEU A 28 -2.11 -2.33 -17.74
CA LEU A 28 -1.99 -3.61 -18.45
C LEU A 28 -2.61 -4.76 -17.63
N THR A 29 -2.35 -4.82 -16.34
CA THR A 29 -2.89 -5.86 -15.45
C THR A 29 -4.41 -5.79 -15.34
N LEU A 30 -4.99 -4.58 -15.40
CA LEU A 30 -6.44 -4.38 -15.32
C LEU A 30 -7.15 -4.58 -16.65
N VAL A 31 -6.54 -4.18 -17.76
CA VAL A 31 -7.15 -4.26 -19.10
C VAL A 31 -7.04 -5.67 -19.68
N CYS A 32 -5.88 -6.31 -19.51
CA CYS A 32 -5.67 -7.68 -20.03
C CYS A 32 -6.24 -8.73 -19.07
N PHE A 33 -7.55 -8.97 -19.19
CA PHE A 33 -8.28 -9.97 -18.37
C PHE A 33 -8.08 -11.38 -18.92
N HIS A 34 -6.82 -11.86 -18.91
CA HIS A 34 -6.43 -13.19 -19.39
C HIS A 34 -5.75 -13.96 -18.24
N PRO A 35 -6.06 -15.26 -18.01
CA PRO A 35 -5.52 -16.02 -16.88
C PRO A 35 -3.98 -16.08 -16.87
N VAL A 36 -3.37 -16.23 -18.04
CA VAL A 36 -1.91 -16.25 -18.17
C VAL A 36 -1.28 -14.91 -17.81
N MET A 37 -1.91 -13.80 -18.25
CA MET A 37 -1.43 -12.45 -17.93
C MET A 37 -1.58 -12.12 -16.46
N ALA A 38 -2.70 -12.52 -15.82
CA ALA A 38 -2.92 -12.35 -14.40
C ALA A 38 -1.87 -13.12 -13.57
N ALA A 39 -1.60 -14.38 -13.94
CA ALA A 39 -0.59 -15.20 -13.28
C ALA A 39 0.83 -14.62 -13.46
N LEU A 40 1.21 -14.22 -14.67
CA LEU A 40 2.51 -13.58 -14.96
C LEU A 40 2.67 -12.27 -14.19
N SER A 41 1.63 -11.43 -14.16
CA SER A 41 1.63 -10.17 -13.42
C SER A 41 1.77 -10.41 -11.93
N LEU A 42 1.07 -11.40 -11.37
CA LEU A 42 1.16 -11.76 -9.95
C LEU A 42 2.57 -12.24 -9.59
N VAL A 43 3.12 -13.18 -10.36
CA VAL A 43 4.49 -13.69 -10.14
C VAL A 43 5.51 -12.56 -10.26
N GLY A 44 5.40 -11.73 -11.30
CA GLY A 44 6.26 -10.56 -11.51
C GLY A 44 6.19 -9.58 -10.34
N ALA A 45 4.98 -9.26 -9.87
CA ALA A 45 4.75 -8.35 -8.75
C ALA A 45 5.35 -8.89 -7.44
N VAL A 46 5.17 -10.19 -7.15
CA VAL A 46 5.74 -10.84 -5.96
C VAL A 46 7.27 -10.84 -6.02
N LEU A 47 7.87 -11.23 -7.15
CA LEU A 47 9.32 -11.23 -7.33
C LEU A 47 9.91 -9.82 -7.22
N PHE A 48 9.27 -8.84 -7.82
CA PHE A 48 9.70 -7.45 -7.76
C PHE A 48 9.57 -6.89 -6.34
N SER A 49 8.48 -7.19 -5.64
CA SER A 49 8.28 -6.84 -4.23
C SER A 49 9.32 -7.49 -3.31
N ALA A 50 9.66 -8.77 -3.56
CA ALA A 50 10.70 -9.48 -2.82
C ALA A 50 12.09 -8.84 -3.00
N GLN A 51 12.35 -8.36 -4.21
CA GLN A 51 13.62 -7.68 -4.52
C GLN A 51 13.72 -6.29 -3.88
N LEU A 52 12.63 -5.51 -3.89
CA LEU A 52 12.60 -4.16 -3.34
C LEU A 52 12.55 -4.15 -1.81
N ASN A 53 11.56 -4.83 -1.26
CA ASN A 53 11.20 -4.75 0.16
C ASN A 53 11.73 -5.94 0.99
N GLY A 54 12.20 -7.00 0.31
CA GLY A 54 12.66 -8.24 0.91
C GLY A 54 11.52 -9.21 1.24
N TRP A 55 11.86 -10.49 1.36
CA TRP A 55 10.90 -11.60 1.58
C TRP A 55 10.02 -11.42 2.82
N ARG A 56 10.53 -10.75 3.86
CA ARG A 56 9.77 -10.48 5.08
C ARG A 56 8.58 -9.53 4.83
N SER A 57 8.76 -8.55 3.97
CA SER A 57 7.68 -7.64 3.56
C SER A 57 6.65 -8.34 2.68
N VAL A 58 7.11 -9.21 1.76
CA VAL A 58 6.20 -10.05 0.95
C VAL A 58 5.34 -10.93 1.85
N GLY A 59 5.92 -11.56 2.89
CA GLY A 59 5.17 -12.36 3.85
C GLY A 59 4.12 -11.57 4.63
N LEU A 60 4.41 -10.32 4.98
CA LEU A 60 3.44 -9.44 5.63
C LEU A 60 2.30 -9.04 4.68
N THR A 61 2.64 -8.66 3.44
CA THR A 61 1.66 -8.30 2.43
C THR A 61 0.80 -9.50 2.04
N SER A 62 1.40 -10.69 1.84
CA SER A 62 0.68 -11.91 1.49
C SER A 62 -0.31 -12.33 2.58
N ARG A 63 -0.02 -12.07 3.84
CA ARG A 63 -0.92 -12.35 4.96
C ARG A 63 -2.25 -11.58 4.85
N PHE A 64 -2.24 -10.41 4.26
CA PHE A 64 -3.44 -9.61 4.00
C PHE A 64 -4.05 -9.94 2.63
N VAL A 65 -3.22 -10.20 1.64
CA VAL A 65 -3.68 -10.50 0.27
C VAL A 65 -4.32 -11.87 0.18
N LEU A 66 -3.81 -12.87 0.93
CA LEU A 66 -4.30 -14.25 0.88
C LEU A 66 -5.78 -14.38 1.28
N PRO A 67 -6.25 -13.84 2.42
CA PRO A 67 -7.67 -13.91 2.76
C PRO A 67 -8.55 -13.14 1.76
N MET A 68 -8.06 -12.04 1.21
CA MET A 68 -8.77 -11.27 0.19
C MET A 68 -8.86 -12.02 -1.14
N PHE A 69 -7.78 -12.69 -1.54
CA PHE A 69 -7.74 -13.59 -2.69
C PHE A 69 -8.78 -14.70 -2.54
N LEU A 70 -8.79 -15.37 -1.39
CA LEU A 70 -9.72 -16.47 -1.11
C LEU A 70 -11.17 -15.99 -1.11
N LEU A 71 -11.42 -14.84 -0.50
CA LEU A 71 -12.75 -14.23 -0.45
C LEU A 71 -13.29 -13.93 -1.85
N ILE A 72 -12.48 -13.34 -2.73
CA ILE A 72 -12.88 -13.01 -4.10
C ILE A 72 -13.06 -14.29 -4.93
N ALA A 73 -12.15 -15.26 -4.79
CA ALA A 73 -12.22 -16.52 -5.50
C ALA A 73 -13.50 -17.31 -5.17
N ILE A 74 -13.98 -17.22 -3.93
CA ILE A 74 -15.21 -17.89 -3.47
C ILE A 74 -16.45 -17.03 -3.78
N ALA A 75 -16.38 -15.73 -3.56
CA ALA A 75 -17.52 -14.84 -3.77
C ALA A 75 -17.96 -14.80 -5.24
N ASN A 76 -17.01 -14.83 -6.16
CA ASN A 76 -17.33 -14.72 -7.59
C ASN A 76 -18.21 -15.84 -8.11
N PRO A 77 -17.94 -17.14 -7.89
CA PRO A 77 -18.85 -18.22 -8.29
C PRO A 77 -20.18 -18.23 -7.49
N LEU A 78 -20.19 -17.61 -6.29
CA LEU A 78 -21.40 -17.51 -5.47
C LEU A 78 -22.38 -16.46 -6.02
N PHE A 79 -21.89 -15.38 -6.62
CA PHE A 79 -22.71 -14.30 -7.16
C PHE A 79 -22.89 -14.35 -8.67
N ASN A 80 -22.01 -15.04 -9.39
CA ASN A 80 -22.02 -15.08 -10.85
C ASN A 80 -22.30 -16.49 -11.37
N HIS A 81 -23.54 -16.72 -11.80
CA HIS A 81 -24.04 -18.03 -12.25
C HIS A 81 -23.96 -18.20 -13.77
N ARG A 82 -23.14 -17.41 -14.46
CA ARG A 82 -22.99 -17.45 -15.92
C ARG A 82 -21.97 -18.52 -16.32
N GLY A 83 -22.43 -19.61 -16.87
CA GLY A 83 -21.59 -20.67 -17.44
C GLY A 83 -22.44 -21.84 -17.94
N VAL A 84 -21.85 -22.64 -18.83
CA VAL A 84 -22.50 -23.77 -19.49
C VAL A 84 -22.14 -25.12 -18.83
N THR A 85 -20.95 -25.19 -18.21
CA THR A 85 -20.42 -26.39 -17.56
C THR A 85 -20.78 -26.44 -16.09
N MET A 86 -21.74 -27.29 -15.76
CA MET A 86 -22.18 -27.52 -14.36
C MET A 86 -21.22 -28.47 -13.65
N LEU A 87 -20.58 -27.98 -12.57
CA LEU A 87 -19.68 -28.79 -11.75
C LEU A 87 -20.39 -29.43 -10.54
N CYS A 88 -21.18 -28.66 -9.83
CA CYS A 88 -21.86 -29.15 -8.61
C CYS A 88 -23.06 -28.29 -8.25
N MET A 89 -24.05 -28.90 -7.64
CA MET A 89 -25.19 -28.21 -7.05
C MET A 89 -24.91 -28.03 -5.56
N LEU A 90 -24.67 -26.82 -5.11
CA LEU A 90 -24.49 -26.52 -3.69
C LEU A 90 -25.44 -25.37 -3.29
N PHE A 91 -26.26 -25.57 -2.25
CA PHE A 91 -27.24 -24.60 -1.77
C PHE A 91 -28.27 -24.14 -2.83
N ASP A 92 -28.74 -25.08 -3.67
CA ASP A 92 -29.72 -24.80 -4.73
C ASP A 92 -29.22 -23.86 -5.83
N GLN A 93 -27.87 -23.68 -5.92
CA GLN A 93 -27.22 -22.86 -6.91
C GLN A 93 -26.21 -23.66 -7.74
N TRP A 94 -26.17 -23.35 -9.03
CA TRP A 94 -25.33 -24.03 -10.02
C TRP A 94 -23.91 -23.40 -9.99
N PHE A 95 -22.92 -24.16 -9.52
CA PHE A 95 -21.53 -23.79 -9.64
C PHE A 95 -21.00 -24.19 -11.00
N THR A 96 -20.59 -23.21 -11.80
CA THR A 96 -20.03 -23.43 -13.12
C THR A 96 -18.52 -23.29 -13.10
N LEU A 97 -17.83 -24.12 -13.89
CA LEU A 97 -16.35 -24.09 -14.00
C LEU A 97 -15.85 -22.73 -14.47
N GLU A 98 -16.59 -22.09 -15.37
CA GLU A 98 -16.29 -20.77 -15.89
C GLU A 98 -16.34 -19.70 -14.80
N ALA A 99 -17.30 -19.75 -13.89
CA ALA A 99 -17.41 -18.82 -12.77
C ALA A 99 -16.25 -18.96 -11.78
N VAL A 100 -15.79 -20.19 -11.53
CA VAL A 100 -14.61 -20.46 -10.69
C VAL A 100 -13.34 -19.94 -11.35
N CYS A 101 -13.12 -20.22 -12.63
CA CYS A 101 -11.97 -19.70 -13.38
C CYS A 101 -11.98 -18.18 -13.42
N TYR A 102 -13.12 -17.57 -13.65
CA TYR A 102 -13.28 -16.11 -13.63
C TYR A 102 -12.95 -15.53 -12.24
N GLY A 103 -13.43 -16.18 -11.18
CA GLY A 103 -13.14 -15.83 -9.80
C GLY A 103 -11.64 -15.88 -9.48
N LEU A 104 -10.95 -16.94 -9.92
CA LEU A 104 -9.51 -17.09 -9.73
C LEU A 104 -8.72 -16.02 -10.49
N VAL A 105 -9.10 -15.73 -11.74
CA VAL A 105 -8.43 -14.69 -12.54
C VAL A 105 -8.64 -13.31 -11.92
N SER A 106 -9.85 -13.00 -11.48
CA SER A 106 -10.17 -11.74 -10.78
C SER A 106 -9.38 -11.60 -9.48
N ALA A 107 -9.34 -12.66 -8.68
CA ALA A 107 -8.59 -12.69 -7.43
C ALA A 107 -7.08 -12.52 -7.66
N ALA A 108 -6.53 -13.19 -8.68
CA ALA A 108 -5.12 -13.06 -9.06
C ALA A 108 -4.78 -11.65 -9.55
N SER A 109 -5.63 -11.07 -10.41
CA SER A 109 -5.45 -9.71 -10.93
C SER A 109 -5.45 -8.67 -9.82
N LEU A 110 -6.44 -8.76 -8.89
CA LEU A 110 -6.51 -7.83 -7.76
C LEU A 110 -5.32 -8.00 -6.81
N SER A 111 -4.91 -9.24 -6.54
CA SER A 111 -3.72 -9.52 -5.74
C SER A 111 -2.46 -8.97 -6.38
N ALA A 112 -2.30 -9.09 -7.69
CA ALA A 112 -1.19 -8.51 -8.44
C ALA A 112 -1.18 -6.99 -8.31
N VAL A 113 -2.34 -6.34 -8.44
CA VAL A 113 -2.48 -4.88 -8.28
C VAL A 113 -2.03 -4.43 -6.88
N ILE A 114 -2.42 -5.14 -5.83
CA ILE A 114 -2.00 -4.81 -4.45
C ILE A 114 -0.47 -4.92 -4.30
N PHE A 115 0.15 -5.99 -4.84
CA PHE A 115 1.61 -6.13 -4.80
C PHE A 115 2.30 -5.04 -5.63
N TRP A 116 1.82 -4.71 -6.82
CA TRP A 116 2.35 -3.62 -7.63
C TRP A 116 2.21 -2.27 -6.93
N PHE A 117 1.09 -2.03 -6.26
CA PHE A 117 0.87 -0.81 -5.48
C PHE A 117 1.82 -0.71 -4.28
N THR A 118 2.10 -1.84 -3.62
CA THR A 118 3.10 -1.89 -2.54
C THR A 118 4.50 -1.55 -3.07
N CYS A 119 4.85 -2.02 -4.27
CA CYS A 119 6.10 -1.67 -4.93
C CYS A 119 6.14 -0.19 -5.32
N TYR A 120 5.04 0.33 -5.84
CA TYR A 120 4.90 1.74 -6.18
C TYR A 120 5.14 2.64 -4.95
N GLN A 121 4.50 2.35 -3.83
CA GLN A 121 4.69 3.11 -2.57
C GLN A 121 6.14 3.08 -2.07
N ALA A 122 6.87 1.99 -2.31
CA ALA A 122 8.27 1.89 -1.91
C ALA A 122 9.23 2.71 -2.80
N VAL A 123 8.88 2.89 -4.08
CA VAL A 123 9.70 3.63 -5.07
C VAL A 123 9.30 5.10 -5.12
N MET A 124 8.00 5.38 -5.04
CA MET A 124 7.43 6.72 -5.17
C MET A 124 7.28 7.35 -3.78
N THR A 125 8.30 8.07 -3.36
CA THR A 125 8.27 8.84 -2.11
C THR A 125 7.42 10.11 -2.29
N SER A 126 6.92 10.65 -1.16
CA SER A 126 6.13 11.89 -1.16
C SER A 126 6.82 13.05 -1.89
N ASP A 127 8.14 13.15 -1.76
CA ASP A 127 8.95 14.19 -2.42
C ASP A 127 8.94 14.05 -3.95
N LYS A 128 9.04 12.81 -4.46
CA LYS A 128 8.97 12.54 -5.91
C LYS A 128 7.58 12.80 -6.48
N PHE A 129 6.56 12.43 -5.72
CA PHE A 129 5.18 12.70 -6.08
C PHE A 129 4.93 14.23 -6.14
N LEU A 130 5.42 14.94 -5.15
CA LEU A 130 5.32 16.39 -5.08
C LEU A 130 6.05 17.08 -6.23
N PHE A 131 7.24 16.59 -6.59
CA PHE A 131 7.99 17.10 -7.75
C PHE A 131 7.21 16.93 -9.05
N LEU A 132 6.54 15.77 -9.24
CA LEU A 132 5.76 15.48 -10.45
C LEU A 132 4.54 16.39 -10.57
N PHE A 133 3.79 16.55 -9.46
CA PHE A 133 2.57 17.36 -9.44
C PHE A 133 2.86 18.86 -9.29
N GLY A 134 4.03 19.22 -8.77
CA GLY A 134 4.45 20.61 -8.60
C GLY A 134 4.58 21.39 -9.92
N GLN A 135 4.86 20.68 -11.01
CA GLN A 135 4.90 21.29 -12.35
C GLN A 135 3.50 21.55 -12.93
N ILE A 136 2.50 20.76 -12.50
CA ILE A 136 1.12 20.85 -13.03
C ILE A 136 0.31 21.90 -12.22
N ALA A 137 0.54 21.96 -10.90
CA ALA A 137 -0.19 22.83 -9.99
C ALA A 137 0.76 23.48 -8.96
N PRO A 138 1.50 24.55 -9.31
CA PRO A 138 2.53 25.13 -8.47
C PRO A 138 1.98 25.66 -7.13
N ASN A 139 0.78 26.21 -7.10
CA ASN A 139 0.17 26.74 -5.88
C ASN A 139 -0.16 25.64 -4.87
N THR A 140 -0.72 24.51 -5.33
CA THR A 140 -1.01 23.35 -4.47
C THR A 140 0.26 22.67 -4.02
N ALA A 141 1.29 22.60 -4.87
CA ALA A 141 2.58 22.04 -4.53
C ALA A 141 3.26 22.83 -3.40
N LEU A 142 3.20 24.16 -3.40
CA LEU A 142 3.71 25.01 -2.34
C LEU A 142 3.00 24.72 -1.00
N LEU A 143 1.68 24.66 -0.99
CA LEU A 143 0.90 24.34 0.22
C LEU A 143 1.26 22.97 0.79
N ILE A 144 1.35 21.96 -0.07
CA ILE A 144 1.71 20.59 0.34
C ILE A 144 3.16 20.53 0.84
N THR A 145 4.09 21.23 0.19
CA THR A 145 5.50 21.28 0.60
C THR A 145 5.65 21.94 1.98
N MET A 146 4.94 23.03 2.22
CA MET A 146 4.93 23.68 3.54
C MET A 146 4.35 22.74 4.61
N THR A 147 3.25 22.06 4.29
CA THR A 147 2.59 21.13 5.22
C THR A 147 3.47 19.92 5.51
N LEU A 148 4.05 19.29 4.48
CA LEU A 148 4.96 18.14 4.64
C LEU A 148 6.26 18.53 5.37
N GLY A 149 6.78 19.74 5.16
CA GLY A 149 7.91 20.26 5.89
C GLY A 149 7.64 20.53 7.37
N LEU A 150 6.37 20.76 7.73
CA LEU A 150 5.95 20.94 9.12
C LEU A 150 5.95 19.63 9.91
N ILE A 151 5.63 18.49 9.26
CA ILE A 151 5.53 17.17 9.90
C ILE A 151 6.81 16.78 10.65
N PRO A 152 8.01 16.76 10.02
CA PRO A 152 9.25 16.41 10.74
C PRO A 152 9.55 17.37 11.88
N ARG A 153 9.30 18.68 11.71
CA ARG A 153 9.48 19.68 12.77
C ARG A 153 8.56 19.41 13.96
N LEU A 154 7.29 19.07 13.72
CA LEU A 154 6.35 18.69 14.78
C LEU A 154 6.76 17.38 15.47
N GLN A 155 7.29 16.40 14.71
CA GLN A 155 7.79 15.14 15.27
C GLN A 155 8.98 15.36 16.19
N GLU A 156 9.96 16.16 15.79
CA GLU A 156 11.13 16.52 16.62
C GLU A 156 10.70 17.28 17.87
N ARG A 157 9.80 18.25 17.74
CA ARG A 157 9.26 19.00 18.89
C ARG A 157 8.48 18.11 19.83
N SER A 158 7.63 17.21 19.31
CA SER A 158 6.89 16.26 20.14
C SER A 158 7.82 15.30 20.90
N ALA A 159 8.92 14.88 20.27
CA ALA A 159 9.95 14.07 20.91
C ALA A 159 10.67 14.82 22.04
N GLN A 160 11.03 16.08 21.81
CA GLN A 160 11.64 16.95 22.83
C GLN A 160 10.72 17.16 24.04
N ILE A 161 9.44 17.48 23.80
CA ILE A 161 8.44 17.65 24.85
C ILE A 161 8.25 16.35 25.64
N ARG A 162 8.17 15.18 24.96
CA ARG A 162 8.07 13.87 25.63
C ARG A 162 9.29 13.58 26.50
N THR A 163 10.49 13.94 26.04
CA THR A 163 11.73 13.75 26.80
C THR A 163 11.78 14.66 28.02
N ALA A 164 11.44 15.94 27.88
CA ALA A 164 11.35 16.88 28.99
C ALA A 164 10.30 16.45 30.04
N GLN A 165 9.14 15.95 29.60
CA GLN A 165 8.11 15.45 30.53
C GLN A 165 8.51 14.14 31.21
N LYS A 166 9.29 13.27 30.56
CA LYS A 166 9.82 12.06 31.21
C LYS A 166 10.78 12.39 32.35
N MET A 167 11.49 13.52 32.24
CA MET A 167 12.39 13.98 33.32
C MET A 167 11.65 14.63 34.50
N LEU A 168 10.44 15.13 34.24
CA LEU A 168 9.64 15.85 35.25
C LEU A 168 8.61 14.97 35.98
N LEU A 169 8.30 13.78 35.51
CA LEU A 169 7.30 12.88 36.09
C LEU A 169 7.97 11.71 36.81
N PRO A 170 7.79 11.54 38.11
CA PRO A 170 8.15 10.30 38.80
C PRO A 170 7.30 9.13 38.26
N GLU A 171 7.91 7.98 38.24
CA GLU A 171 7.48 6.70 37.63
C GLU A 171 6.24 6.09 38.29
N ASN A 172 5.11 6.78 38.28
CA ASN A 172 3.87 6.24 38.86
C ASN A 172 2.88 5.87 37.71
N LYS A 173 2.67 4.56 37.58
CA LYS A 173 1.91 3.87 36.53
C LYS A 173 0.39 4.08 36.65
N ARG A 174 -0.16 5.26 36.38
CA ARG A 174 -1.61 5.46 36.27
C ARG A 174 -1.98 6.01 34.90
N LEU A 175 -3.02 5.42 34.26
CA LEU A 175 -3.47 5.76 32.90
C LEU A 175 -4.04 7.19 32.79
N LEU A 176 -4.65 7.71 33.85
CA LEU A 176 -5.23 9.06 33.92
C LEU A 176 -4.21 10.20 33.68
N PRO A 177 -2.99 10.20 34.24
CA PRO A 177 -2.02 11.25 33.92
C PRO A 177 -1.49 11.21 32.49
N ARG A 178 -1.61 10.08 31.79
CA ARG A 178 -1.22 9.97 30.36
C ARG A 178 -2.16 10.77 29.44
N LEU A 179 -3.46 10.75 29.70
CA LEU A 179 -4.45 11.51 28.91
C LEU A 179 -4.31 13.02 29.15
N HIS A 180 -4.08 13.45 30.38
CA HIS A 180 -3.81 14.85 30.71
C HIS A 180 -2.48 15.35 30.13
N ALA A 181 -1.45 14.51 30.10
CA ALA A 181 -0.18 14.83 29.48
C ALA A 181 -0.31 14.94 27.93
N ALA A 182 -1.13 14.10 27.32
CA ALA A 182 -1.39 14.18 25.87
C ALA A 182 -2.12 15.49 25.49
N ASN A 183 -3.11 15.88 26.28
CA ASN A 183 -3.88 17.13 26.05
C ASN A 183 -3.01 18.38 26.25
N ARG A 184 -2.14 18.38 27.26
CA ARG A 184 -1.18 19.46 27.53
C ARG A 184 -0.08 19.53 26.48
N ASN A 185 0.30 18.40 25.86
CA ASN A 185 1.24 18.37 24.72
C ASN A 185 0.65 19.01 23.48
N LEU A 186 -0.63 18.72 23.22
CA LEU A 186 -1.34 19.34 22.08
C LEU A 186 -1.49 20.85 22.27
N SER A 187 -1.83 21.32 23.47
CA SER A 187 -1.93 22.75 23.74
C SER A 187 -0.55 23.46 23.63
N ALA A 188 0.52 22.84 24.10
CA ALA A 188 1.87 23.41 23.96
C ALA A 188 2.37 23.43 22.50
N LEU A 189 1.93 22.48 21.66
CA LEU A 189 2.25 22.47 20.23
C LEU A 189 1.44 23.51 19.44
N LEU A 190 0.23 23.83 19.89
CA LEU A 190 -0.66 24.80 19.23
C LEU A 190 -0.36 26.25 19.63
N THR A 191 0.30 26.48 20.75
CA THR A 191 0.63 27.82 21.27
C THR A 191 1.95 28.38 20.71
N TRP A 192 2.64 27.59 19.89
CA TRP A 192 3.89 27.95 19.19
C TRP A 192 3.64 28.19 17.71
#